data_89a6e9eca6d463271712f679c27abfbc
#
_entry.id   89a6e9eca6d463271712f679c27abfbc
#
_cell.length_a   1.000
_cell.length_b   1.000
_cell.length_c   1.000
_cell.angle_alpha   90.00
_cell.angle_beta   90.00
_cell.angle_gamma   90.00
#
_symmetry.space_group_name_H-M   'P 1'
#
loop_
_entity.id
_entity.type
_entity.pdbx_description
1 polymer ?
#
loop_
_entity_poly.entity_id
_entity_poly.type
_entity_poly.pdbx_seq_one_letter_code
_entity_poly.pdbx_strand_id
1 'polypeptide(L)'
;MNGYTKMCYEEKKYAFLSDYARLVIVAEHGGLYFDTDVELVKSPDELLSKDAFFGFENEKYVATGLGFGSVSHGIAIEAMLTEYDTLLDGKNGTIGCPKLNTKALVKLGLVQNGLEQKVQDAVIYPPAFFNPYDSSTGELNRTRETVSVHWYAASWMSKRQKIRGMMTRPLHRIFGVDAFQRFRT
;
A
#
# COMPACT_ATOMS: atom_id res chain seq x y z
N MET A 1 -11.80 19.99 -1.71
CA MET A 1 -10.47 19.77 -2.31
C MET A 1 -9.48 20.65 -1.56
N ASN A 2 -8.43 20.07 -0.94
CA ASN A 2 -7.38 20.78 -0.21
C ASN A 2 -6.19 21.11 -1.14
N GLY A 3 -5.17 21.84 -0.63
CA GLY A 3 -3.99 22.23 -1.41
C GLY A 3 -3.19 21.03 -1.94
N TYR A 4 -3.08 19.94 -1.15
CA TYR A 4 -2.39 18.70 -1.55
C TYR A 4 -3.07 18.02 -2.75
N THR A 5 -4.38 17.82 -2.68
CA THR A 5 -5.13 17.18 -3.77
C THR A 5 -5.13 18.04 -5.02
N LYS A 6 -5.17 19.38 -4.88
CA LYS A 6 -5.05 20.31 -5.99
C LYS A 6 -3.68 20.21 -6.66
N MET A 7 -2.61 20.29 -5.87
CA MET A 7 -1.23 20.13 -6.34
C MET A 7 -1.02 18.79 -7.05
N CYS A 8 -1.47 17.68 -6.44
CA CYS A 8 -1.36 16.37 -7.06
C CYS A 8 -2.11 16.27 -8.40
N TYR A 9 -3.26 16.90 -8.52
CA TYR A 9 -4.04 16.92 -9.75
C TYR A 9 -3.34 17.74 -10.84
N GLU A 10 -2.91 18.96 -10.53
CA GLU A 10 -2.23 19.88 -11.46
C GLU A 10 -0.90 19.29 -11.96
N GLU A 11 -0.16 18.62 -11.09
CA GLU A 11 1.10 17.95 -11.43
C GLU A 11 0.94 16.52 -11.99
N LYS A 12 -0.30 16.06 -12.22
CA LYS A 12 -0.63 14.72 -12.71
C LYS A 12 -0.08 13.58 -11.84
N LYS A 13 0.08 13.83 -10.55
CA LYS A 13 0.50 12.86 -9.53
C LYS A 13 -0.69 12.05 -9.02
N TYR A 14 -1.43 11.42 -9.93
CA TYR A 14 -2.70 10.75 -9.63
C TYR A 14 -2.58 9.59 -8.64
N ALA A 15 -1.45 8.90 -8.59
CA ALA A 15 -1.19 7.86 -7.59
C ALA A 15 -1.26 8.43 -6.16
N PHE A 16 -0.57 9.56 -5.91
CA PHE A 16 -0.60 10.22 -4.59
C PHE A 16 -1.96 10.85 -4.28
N LEU A 17 -2.67 11.32 -5.29
CA LEU A 17 -4.05 11.79 -5.14
C LEU A 17 -4.96 10.66 -4.68
N SER A 18 -4.87 9.48 -5.31
CA SER A 18 -5.66 8.31 -4.95
C SER A 18 -5.28 7.75 -3.58
N ASP A 19 -4.00 7.82 -3.20
CA ASP A 19 -3.52 7.41 -1.87
C ASP A 19 -4.25 8.15 -0.73
N TYR A 20 -4.47 9.45 -0.90
CA TYR A 20 -5.21 10.27 0.06
C TYR A 20 -6.72 10.06 -0.06
N ALA A 21 -7.25 10.09 -1.30
CA ALA A 21 -8.69 10.03 -1.54
C ALA A 21 -9.31 8.71 -1.04
N ARG A 22 -8.63 7.56 -1.20
CA ARG A 22 -9.11 6.26 -0.72
C ARG A 22 -9.28 6.24 0.80
N LEU A 23 -8.35 6.87 1.53
CA LEU A 23 -8.44 6.97 2.98
C LEU A 23 -9.63 7.85 3.41
N VAL A 24 -9.79 9.03 2.78
CA VAL A 24 -10.92 9.93 3.09
C VAL A 24 -12.26 9.25 2.85
N ILE A 25 -12.43 8.58 1.69
CA ILE A 25 -13.69 7.93 1.33
C ILE A 25 -14.02 6.80 2.31
N VAL A 26 -13.05 5.93 2.62
CA VAL A 26 -13.29 4.81 3.53
C VAL A 26 -13.41 5.28 4.98
N ALA A 27 -12.70 6.34 5.39
CA ALA A 27 -12.89 6.92 6.72
C ALA A 27 -14.30 7.52 6.90
N GLU A 28 -14.86 8.17 5.87
CA GLU A 28 -16.19 8.78 5.93
C GLU A 28 -17.31 7.74 5.87
N HIS A 29 -17.20 6.78 4.95
CA HIS A 29 -18.31 5.86 4.63
C HIS A 29 -18.13 4.45 5.17
N GLY A 30 -16.94 4.08 5.59
CA GLY A 30 -16.56 2.69 5.82
C GLY A 30 -16.45 1.90 4.52
N GLY A 31 -16.16 0.59 4.63
CA GLY A 31 -16.16 -0.32 3.50
C GLY A 31 -14.77 -0.82 3.12
N LEU A 32 -14.67 -1.35 1.91
CA LEU A 32 -13.46 -1.95 1.36
C LEU A 32 -12.94 -1.12 0.18
N TYR A 33 -11.62 -1.07 0.06
CA TYR A 33 -10.95 -0.49 -1.09
C TYR A 33 -9.89 -1.44 -1.63
N PHE A 34 -9.82 -1.54 -2.95
CA PHE A 34 -8.76 -2.25 -3.68
C PHE A 34 -8.31 -1.39 -4.86
N ASP A 35 -7.01 -1.36 -5.15
CA ASP A 35 -6.51 -0.75 -6.37
C ASP A 35 -7.00 -1.54 -7.60
N THR A 36 -7.09 -0.89 -8.75
CA THR A 36 -7.63 -1.47 -9.99
C THR A 36 -6.78 -2.61 -10.57
N ASP A 37 -5.59 -2.80 -10.09
CA ASP A 37 -4.65 -3.87 -10.44
C ASP A 37 -4.52 -4.94 -9.33
N VAL A 38 -5.50 -5.00 -8.44
CA VAL A 38 -5.66 -6.08 -7.44
C VAL A 38 -6.63 -7.13 -7.97
N GLU A 39 -6.21 -8.38 -8.00
CA GLU A 39 -7.03 -9.56 -8.28
C GLU A 39 -7.45 -10.23 -6.98
N LEU A 40 -8.74 -10.35 -6.72
CA LEU A 40 -9.25 -11.18 -5.62
C LEU A 40 -9.22 -12.66 -6.04
N VAL A 41 -8.54 -13.49 -5.25
CA VAL A 41 -8.41 -14.94 -5.48
C VAL A 41 -9.25 -15.77 -4.49
N LYS A 42 -9.79 -15.10 -3.45
CA LYS A 42 -10.78 -15.60 -2.51
C LYS A 42 -11.82 -14.54 -2.21
N SER A 43 -12.99 -14.96 -1.70
CA SER A 43 -13.95 -14.02 -1.12
C SER A 43 -13.34 -13.26 0.05
N PRO A 44 -13.53 -11.94 0.13
CA PRO A 44 -13.11 -11.14 1.28
C PRO A 44 -14.10 -11.20 2.46
N ASP A 45 -15.11 -12.08 2.43
CA ASP A 45 -16.22 -12.10 3.39
C ASP A 45 -15.75 -12.23 4.84
N GLU A 46 -14.71 -13.03 5.11
CA GLU A 46 -14.14 -13.17 6.44
C GLU A 46 -13.56 -11.87 6.98
N LEU A 47 -13.11 -10.97 6.09
CA LEU A 47 -12.57 -9.66 6.45
C LEU A 47 -13.66 -8.69 6.90
N LEU A 48 -14.91 -8.87 6.43
CA LEU A 48 -16.04 -8.01 6.78
C LEU A 48 -16.44 -8.12 8.27
N SER A 49 -15.95 -9.14 8.97
CA SER A 49 -16.14 -9.28 10.42
C SER A 49 -15.16 -8.44 11.26
N LYS A 50 -14.21 -7.75 10.63
CA LYS A 50 -13.20 -6.92 11.31
C LYS A 50 -13.62 -5.46 11.28
N ASP A 51 -13.35 -4.71 12.36
CA ASP A 51 -13.55 -3.27 12.38
C ASP A 51 -12.64 -2.56 11.38
N ALA A 52 -11.38 -3.01 11.28
CA ALA A 52 -10.47 -2.61 10.23
C ALA A 52 -9.45 -3.71 9.90
N PHE A 53 -8.95 -3.71 8.65
CA PHE A 53 -7.84 -4.56 8.24
C PHE A 53 -6.95 -3.86 7.21
N PHE A 54 -5.66 -4.17 7.27
CA PHE A 54 -4.64 -3.69 6.33
C PHE A 54 -3.66 -4.82 6.04
N GLY A 55 -2.81 -4.65 5.02
CA GLY A 55 -1.78 -5.62 4.66
C GLY A 55 -0.38 -5.03 4.67
N PHE A 56 0.59 -5.82 5.10
CA PHE A 56 1.98 -5.54 4.85
C PHE A 56 2.29 -5.71 3.34
N GLU A 57 2.92 -4.69 2.76
CA GLU A 57 3.51 -4.79 1.41
C GLU A 57 4.77 -5.64 1.43
N ASN A 58 5.55 -5.49 2.48
CA ASN A 58 6.76 -6.24 2.81
C ASN A 58 6.91 -6.25 4.35
N GLU A 59 7.99 -6.83 4.88
CA GLU A 59 8.20 -6.92 6.33
C GLU A 59 8.16 -5.57 7.08
N LYS A 60 8.38 -4.44 6.38
CA LYS A 60 8.55 -3.12 7.00
C LYS A 60 7.38 -2.18 6.77
N TYR A 61 6.64 -2.32 5.68
CA TYR A 61 5.65 -1.34 5.27
C TYR A 61 4.27 -1.92 5.08
N VAL A 62 3.26 -1.19 5.57
CA VAL A 62 1.84 -1.43 5.32
C VAL A 62 1.38 -0.49 4.21
N ALA A 63 0.67 -1.03 3.20
CA ALA A 63 0.22 -0.27 2.04
C ALA A 63 -1.29 -0.44 1.80
N THR A 64 -1.99 0.66 1.61
CA THR A 64 -3.44 0.65 1.35
C THR A 64 -3.82 0.35 -0.10
N GLY A 65 -2.85 0.35 -1.03
CA GLY A 65 -3.07 -0.07 -2.42
C GLY A 65 -3.33 -1.56 -2.59
N LEU A 66 -2.85 -2.39 -1.65
CA LEU A 66 -3.02 -3.85 -1.70
C LEU A 66 -4.46 -4.32 -1.49
N GLY A 67 -5.25 -3.47 -0.88
CA GLY A 67 -6.57 -3.72 -0.33
C GLY A 67 -6.59 -3.47 1.18
N PHE A 68 -7.64 -2.81 1.62
CA PHE A 68 -7.91 -2.57 3.04
C PHE A 68 -9.40 -2.36 3.27
N GLY A 69 -9.80 -2.44 4.51
CA GLY A 69 -11.15 -2.07 4.92
C GLY A 69 -11.15 -1.42 6.30
N SER A 70 -12.17 -0.62 6.55
CA SER A 70 -12.40 -0.02 7.86
C SER A 70 -13.89 0.28 8.03
N VAL A 71 -14.36 0.24 9.28
CA VAL A 71 -15.60 0.93 9.64
C VAL A 71 -15.39 2.44 9.52
N SER A 72 -16.49 3.18 9.35
CA SER A 72 -16.45 4.65 9.34
C SER A 72 -15.81 5.16 10.63
N HIS A 73 -14.90 6.13 10.49
CA HIS A 73 -14.15 6.75 11.59
C HIS A 73 -13.38 5.77 12.50
N GLY A 74 -12.88 4.66 11.94
CA GLY A 74 -12.02 3.72 12.65
C GLY A 74 -10.72 4.37 13.13
N ILE A 75 -10.16 3.88 14.26
CA ILE A 75 -8.97 4.48 14.90
C ILE A 75 -7.76 4.46 13.96
N ALA A 76 -7.52 3.30 13.30
CA ALA A 76 -6.35 3.14 12.45
C ALA A 76 -6.40 4.04 11.20
N ILE A 77 -7.57 4.15 10.54
CA ILE A 77 -7.70 4.95 9.33
C ILE A 77 -7.64 6.46 9.63
N GLU A 78 -8.21 6.91 10.74
CA GLU A 78 -8.11 8.31 11.18
C GLU A 78 -6.65 8.69 11.52
N ALA A 79 -5.92 7.78 12.18
CA ALA A 79 -4.50 7.98 12.43
C ALA A 79 -3.70 8.09 11.13
N MET A 80 -4.03 7.30 10.09
CA MET A 80 -3.40 7.42 8.78
C MET A 80 -3.70 8.77 8.12
N LEU A 81 -4.92 9.27 8.20
CA LEU A 81 -5.30 10.58 7.68
C LEU A 81 -4.52 11.72 8.36
N THR A 82 -4.34 11.64 9.69
CA THR A 82 -3.57 12.63 10.46
C THR A 82 -2.11 12.76 9.96
N GLU A 83 -1.52 11.69 9.40
CA GLU A 83 -0.17 11.78 8.82
C GLU A 83 -0.11 12.65 7.54
N TYR A 84 -1.25 12.93 6.91
CA TYR A 84 -1.32 13.86 5.78
C TYR A 84 -1.44 15.33 6.18
N ASP A 85 -1.69 15.68 7.46
CA ASP A 85 -1.94 17.07 7.90
C ASP A 85 -0.83 18.02 7.47
N THR A 86 0.43 17.58 7.53
CA THR A 86 1.59 18.39 7.12
C THR A 86 1.70 18.57 5.60
N LEU A 87 0.92 17.83 4.81
CA LEU A 87 0.90 17.86 3.36
C LEU A 87 -0.31 18.64 2.81
N LEU A 88 -1.36 18.86 3.62
CA LEU A 88 -2.66 19.36 3.16
C LEU A 88 -2.60 20.76 2.53
N ASP A 89 -1.59 21.55 2.81
CA ASP A 89 -1.36 22.88 2.21
C ASP A 89 -0.79 22.78 0.76
N GLY A 90 -0.30 21.61 0.35
CA GLY A 90 0.29 21.34 -0.95
C GLY A 90 1.72 21.85 -1.14
N LYS A 91 2.38 22.35 -0.09
CA LYS A 91 3.74 22.94 -0.19
C LYS A 91 4.86 21.96 0.12
N ASN A 92 4.55 20.88 0.82
CA ASN A 92 5.56 19.92 1.32
C ASN A 92 5.75 18.70 0.39
N GLY A 93 5.29 18.80 -0.87
CA GLY A 93 5.46 17.74 -1.87
C GLY A 93 4.62 16.49 -1.59
N THR A 94 5.14 15.32 -1.97
CA THR A 94 4.43 14.04 -1.84
C THR A 94 5.28 13.02 -1.07
N ILE A 95 4.63 12.23 -0.24
CA ILE A 95 5.20 11.07 0.47
C ILE A 95 4.35 9.86 0.10
N GLY A 96 4.99 8.73 -0.26
CA GLY A 96 4.27 7.51 -0.63
C GLY A 96 3.46 6.94 0.54
N CYS A 97 2.26 6.44 0.24
CA CYS A 97 1.34 5.91 1.23
C CYS A 97 1.93 4.83 2.15
N PRO A 98 2.82 3.91 1.71
CA PRO A 98 3.38 2.92 2.63
C PRO A 98 4.14 3.55 3.82
N LYS A 99 4.83 4.66 3.58
CA LYS A 99 5.55 5.37 4.66
C LYS A 99 4.60 6.06 5.64
N LEU A 100 3.57 6.74 5.14
CA LEU A 100 2.59 7.44 5.98
C LEU A 100 1.74 6.45 6.77
N ASN A 101 1.21 5.43 6.11
CA ASN A 101 0.38 4.41 6.75
C ASN A 101 1.14 3.67 7.85
N THR A 102 2.37 3.24 7.55
CA THR A 102 3.21 2.55 8.53
C THR A 102 3.55 3.45 9.71
N LYS A 103 3.90 4.72 9.46
CA LYS A 103 4.18 5.70 10.51
C LYS A 103 2.98 5.89 11.45
N ALA A 104 1.77 5.97 10.92
CA ALA A 104 0.55 6.05 11.72
C ALA A 104 0.38 4.81 12.59
N LEU A 105 0.47 3.62 11.98
CA LEU A 105 0.29 2.36 12.70
C LEU A 105 1.38 2.09 13.74
N VAL A 106 2.64 2.49 13.49
CA VAL A 106 3.72 2.39 14.49
C VAL A 106 3.42 3.24 15.73
N LYS A 107 2.86 4.43 15.56
CA LYS A 107 2.39 5.25 16.70
C LYS A 107 1.27 4.57 17.51
N LEU A 108 0.50 3.68 16.87
CA LEU A 108 -0.55 2.89 17.49
C LEU A 108 -0.06 1.54 18.03
N GLY A 109 1.22 1.20 17.87
CA GLY A 109 1.83 -0.01 18.41
C GLY A 109 2.21 -1.09 17.39
N LEU A 110 2.16 -0.80 16.08
CA LEU A 110 2.62 -1.75 15.03
C LEU A 110 4.11 -2.08 15.22
N VAL A 111 4.42 -3.37 15.19
CA VAL A 111 5.79 -3.88 15.05
C VAL A 111 6.06 -4.19 13.59
N GLN A 112 7.09 -3.59 13.00
CA GLN A 112 7.47 -3.78 11.58
C GLN A 112 8.24 -5.09 11.40
N ASN A 113 7.51 -6.22 11.37
CA ASN A 113 8.06 -7.58 11.27
C ASN A 113 7.37 -8.46 10.22
N GLY A 114 6.40 -7.91 9.48
CA GLY A 114 5.67 -8.65 8.46
C GLY A 114 4.74 -9.75 8.97
N LEU A 115 4.54 -9.86 10.29
CA LEU A 115 3.70 -10.88 10.89
C LEU A 115 2.29 -10.34 11.16
N GLU A 116 1.30 -11.25 11.16
CA GLU A 116 -0.06 -10.89 11.56
C GLU A 116 -0.08 -10.36 12.98
N GLN A 117 -0.77 -9.23 13.19
CA GLN A 117 -0.89 -8.60 14.50
C GLN A 117 -2.14 -7.72 14.58
N LYS A 118 -2.63 -7.55 15.79
CA LYS A 118 -3.72 -6.62 16.09
C LYS A 118 -3.14 -5.30 16.56
N VAL A 119 -3.59 -4.20 15.94
CA VAL A 119 -3.20 -2.82 16.27
C VAL A 119 -4.49 -2.01 16.46
N GLN A 120 -4.83 -1.71 17.70
CA GLN A 120 -6.08 -1.05 18.08
C GLN A 120 -7.31 -1.79 17.52
N ASP A 121 -8.07 -1.15 16.63
CA ASP A 121 -9.24 -1.70 15.94
C ASP A 121 -8.88 -2.53 14.70
N ALA A 122 -7.62 -2.49 14.25
CA ALA A 122 -7.21 -3.10 12.99
C ALA A 122 -6.47 -4.44 13.16
N VAL A 123 -6.68 -5.36 12.23
CA VAL A 123 -5.83 -6.52 11.99
C VAL A 123 -4.90 -6.24 10.82
N ILE A 124 -3.58 -6.41 11.03
CA ILE A 124 -2.57 -6.21 10.01
C ILE A 124 -2.09 -7.58 9.54
N TYR A 125 -2.32 -7.90 8.27
CA TYR A 125 -2.01 -9.21 7.69
C TYR A 125 -0.60 -9.25 7.08
N PRO A 126 0.05 -10.44 7.06
CA PRO A 126 1.38 -10.62 6.46
C PRO A 126 1.35 -10.39 4.94
N PRO A 127 2.52 -10.15 4.29
CA PRO A 127 2.58 -9.87 2.86
C PRO A 127 1.92 -10.95 2.00
N ALA A 128 2.10 -12.24 2.33
CA ALA A 128 1.52 -13.35 1.57
C ALA A 128 -0.01 -13.33 1.49
N PHE A 129 -0.69 -12.55 2.35
CA PHE A 129 -2.15 -12.48 2.40
C PHE A 129 -2.72 -11.62 1.26
N PHE A 130 -2.14 -10.43 1.00
CA PHE A 130 -2.59 -9.49 -0.02
C PHE A 130 -1.56 -9.22 -1.11
N ASN A 131 -0.27 -9.46 -0.85
CA ASN A 131 0.84 -9.14 -1.74
C ASN A 131 1.82 -10.29 -1.94
N PRO A 132 1.35 -11.47 -2.42
CA PRO A 132 2.22 -12.62 -2.67
C PRO A 132 3.12 -12.44 -3.91
N TYR A 133 2.93 -11.39 -4.71
CA TYR A 133 3.69 -11.13 -5.92
C TYR A 133 4.81 -10.12 -5.68
N ASP A 134 6.05 -10.56 -5.86
CA ASP A 134 7.21 -9.68 -5.85
C ASP A 134 7.43 -9.08 -7.25
N SER A 135 7.11 -7.81 -7.41
CA SER A 135 7.26 -7.09 -8.68
C SER A 135 8.72 -6.95 -9.14
N SER A 136 9.69 -7.04 -8.22
CA SER A 136 11.12 -6.90 -8.49
C SER A 136 11.72 -8.18 -9.07
N THR A 137 11.29 -9.34 -8.58
CA THR A 137 11.73 -10.66 -9.05
C THR A 137 10.74 -11.29 -10.03
N GLY A 138 9.47 -10.89 -9.98
CA GLY A 138 8.37 -11.48 -10.73
C GLY A 138 7.94 -12.83 -10.18
N GLU A 139 8.28 -13.15 -8.94
CA GLU A 139 7.87 -14.38 -8.26
C GLU A 139 6.49 -14.22 -7.64
N LEU A 140 5.70 -15.30 -7.67
CA LEU A 140 4.36 -15.35 -7.09
C LEU A 140 4.31 -16.45 -6.03
N ASN A 141 4.31 -16.05 -4.76
CA ASN A 141 4.35 -16.93 -3.59
C ASN A 141 2.98 -17.01 -2.91
N ARG A 142 1.99 -17.60 -3.59
CA ARG A 142 0.65 -17.81 -3.02
C ARG A 142 0.68 -18.86 -1.91
N THR A 143 -0.09 -18.59 -0.87
CA THR A 143 -0.39 -19.54 0.21
C THR A 143 -1.88 -19.89 0.21
N ARG A 144 -2.29 -20.79 1.09
CA ARG A 144 -3.72 -21.07 1.32
C ARG A 144 -4.47 -19.87 1.91
N GLU A 145 -3.76 -18.97 2.57
CA GLU A 145 -4.30 -17.77 3.22
C GLU A 145 -4.40 -16.58 2.26
N THR A 146 -3.81 -16.64 1.06
CA THR A 146 -3.83 -15.54 0.11
C THR A 146 -5.26 -15.20 -0.32
N VAL A 147 -5.66 -13.94 -0.12
CA VAL A 147 -6.97 -13.40 -0.50
C VAL A 147 -6.89 -12.60 -1.79
N SER A 148 -5.80 -11.86 -2.00
CA SER A 148 -5.62 -11.07 -3.21
C SER A 148 -4.19 -11.08 -3.72
N VAL A 149 -4.00 -10.63 -4.95
CA VAL A 149 -2.70 -10.43 -5.60
C VAL A 149 -2.67 -9.03 -6.18
N HIS A 150 -1.73 -8.21 -5.75
CA HIS A 150 -1.46 -6.91 -6.34
C HIS A 150 -0.44 -7.06 -7.47
N TRP A 151 -0.84 -6.76 -8.71
CA TRP A 151 -0.03 -7.04 -9.90
C TRP A 151 0.97 -5.94 -10.25
N TYR A 152 0.93 -4.80 -9.55
CA TYR A 152 1.80 -3.65 -9.82
C TYR A 152 1.81 -3.28 -11.32
N ALA A 153 0.61 -3.12 -11.90
CA ALA A 153 0.44 -2.78 -13.32
C ALA A 153 1.16 -1.48 -13.69
N ALA A 154 1.46 -0.65 -12.67
CA ALA A 154 2.25 0.58 -12.78
C ALA A 154 1.83 1.40 -14.01
N SER A 155 0.51 1.64 -14.16
CA SER A 155 -0.09 2.37 -15.29
C SER A 155 0.53 3.76 -15.50
N TRP A 156 1.06 4.34 -14.44
CA TRP A 156 1.76 5.63 -14.41
C TRP A 156 3.23 5.57 -14.88
N MET A 157 3.82 4.38 -15.04
CA MET A 157 5.19 4.22 -15.53
C MET A 157 5.26 4.24 -17.06
N SER A 158 6.32 4.85 -17.60
CA SER A 158 6.59 4.81 -19.03
C SER A 158 6.92 3.40 -19.53
N LYS A 159 6.67 3.14 -20.83
CA LYS A 159 7.02 1.83 -21.46
C LYS A 159 8.50 1.46 -21.24
N ARG A 160 9.41 2.44 -21.31
CA ARG A 160 10.85 2.25 -21.08
C ARG A 160 11.15 1.76 -19.67
N GLN A 161 10.51 2.36 -18.65
CA GLN A 161 10.67 1.94 -17.26
C GLN A 161 10.14 0.52 -17.02
N LYS A 162 8.99 0.18 -17.62
CA LYS A 162 8.43 -1.18 -17.54
C LYS A 162 9.36 -2.22 -18.18
N ILE A 163 9.86 -1.96 -19.39
CA ILE A 163 10.81 -2.86 -20.09
C ILE A 163 12.09 -3.03 -19.27
N ARG A 164 12.66 -1.93 -18.75
CA ARG A 164 13.86 -1.99 -17.90
C ARG A 164 13.62 -2.85 -16.66
N GLY A 165 12.48 -2.68 -15.98
CA GLY A 165 12.09 -3.51 -14.84
C GLY A 165 12.02 -4.99 -15.21
N MET A 166 11.41 -5.34 -16.33
CA MET A 166 11.34 -6.72 -16.81
C MET A 166 12.72 -7.32 -17.09
N MET A 167 13.63 -6.55 -17.69
CA MET A 167 15.00 -7.01 -17.99
C MET A 167 15.87 -7.21 -16.74
N THR A 168 15.61 -6.48 -15.66
CA THR A 168 16.39 -6.61 -14.41
C THR A 168 15.88 -7.73 -13.50
N ARG A 169 14.66 -8.25 -13.70
CA ARG A 169 14.09 -9.33 -12.88
C ARG A 169 14.97 -10.59 -12.74
N PRO A 170 15.53 -11.16 -13.82
CA PRO A 170 16.41 -12.32 -13.69
C PRO A 170 17.67 -12.03 -12.85
N LEU A 171 18.20 -10.81 -12.96
CA LEU A 171 19.37 -10.39 -12.18
C LEU A 171 19.02 -10.23 -10.70
N HIS A 172 17.84 -9.68 -10.39
CA HIS A 172 17.36 -9.56 -9.02
C HIS A 172 17.10 -10.92 -8.35
N ARG A 173 16.68 -11.92 -9.13
CA ARG A 173 16.52 -13.31 -8.64
C ARG A 173 17.86 -13.95 -8.24
N ILE A 174 18.94 -13.67 -8.99
CA ILE A 174 20.25 -14.31 -8.77
C ILE A 174 21.07 -13.56 -7.71
N PHE A 175 21.07 -12.23 -7.77
CA PHE A 175 21.97 -11.39 -6.99
C PHE A 175 21.28 -10.60 -5.86
N GLY A 176 19.94 -10.73 -5.73
CA GLY A 176 19.14 -9.92 -4.81
C GLY A 176 18.87 -8.50 -5.34
N VAL A 177 17.82 -7.87 -4.80
CA VAL A 177 17.36 -6.52 -5.22
C VAL A 177 18.37 -5.42 -4.91
N ASP A 178 19.20 -5.61 -3.88
CA ASP A 178 20.15 -4.60 -3.40
C ASP A 178 21.51 -4.66 -4.10
N ALA A 179 21.80 -5.72 -4.86
CA ALA A 179 23.09 -5.92 -5.52
C ALA A 179 23.50 -4.78 -6.46
N PHE A 180 22.53 -4.07 -7.03
CA PHE A 180 22.75 -3.00 -8.00
C PHE A 180 22.56 -1.58 -7.43
N GLN A 181 22.22 -1.43 -6.15
CA GLN A 181 22.10 -0.10 -5.53
C GLN A 181 23.44 0.62 -5.46
N ARG A 182 24.55 -0.11 -5.31
CA ARG A 182 25.92 0.43 -5.27
C ARG A 182 26.41 1.05 -6.58
N PHE A 183 25.73 0.82 -7.70
CA PHE A 183 26.06 1.36 -9.03
C PHE A 183 25.18 2.54 -9.43
N ARG A 184 24.38 3.10 -8.50
CA ARG A 184 23.51 4.25 -8.71
C ARG A 184 24.02 5.56 -8.10
N THR A 185 25.33 5.66 -7.85
CA THR A 185 25.99 6.94 -7.51
C THR A 185 26.33 7.71 -8.75
#